data_2eb2a1df8f874ea495cae30cfb7925d1
#
_entry.id   2eb2a1df8f874ea495cae30cfb7925d1
#
_cell.length_a   1.000
_cell.length_b   1.000
_cell.length_c   1.000
_cell.angle_alpha   90.00
_cell.angle_beta   90.00
_cell.angle_gamma   90.00
#
_symmetry.space_group_name_H-M   'P 1'
#
loop_
_entity.id
_entity.type
_entity.pdbx_description
1 polymer ?
#
loop_
_entity_poly.entity_id
_entity_poly.type
_entity_poly.pdbx_seq_one_letter_code
_entity_poly.pdbx_strand_id
1 'polypeptide(L)'
;MAYSIQHEYLQTVLIIGFGESKRSAIRITNLYNFASVTTGALVGLTIYRVRHLQPFIMCGTALYFSALVLLCLFPGGQGKDAHYVVVFGQVLLGIGGGLFPFPTMASIQAATDHKYMTVITGLYFAVYRIGSAIGSCVAATIWLGVLPSRFRGRLSSNEALWAVNAPFTFTSDSNYSPEAKVAFLECYKDIQRILCIVAASVSALLIVFAFVIRNPKLGDEQSLPDPSSFELQDLPARHHDNRTENNLNVPDIYGGQRPPGTPRSAQTGSDPQLDISPEPHTPLGKH
;
A
#
# COMPACT_ATOMS: atom_id res chain seq x y z
N MET A 1 -6.96 -3.04 2.87
CA MET A 1 -7.96 -3.23 3.94
C MET A 1 -7.52 -4.27 4.97
N ALA A 2 -7.42 -5.60 4.67
CA ALA A 2 -7.02 -6.62 5.65
C ALA A 2 -5.69 -6.32 6.37
N TYR A 3 -4.66 -5.89 5.62
CA TYR A 3 -3.39 -5.45 6.17
C TYR A 3 -3.53 -4.30 7.17
N SER A 4 -4.28 -3.25 6.80
CA SER A 4 -4.44 -2.06 7.66
C SER A 4 -5.13 -2.40 8.97
N ILE A 5 -6.10 -3.32 8.96
CA ILE A 5 -6.80 -3.76 10.18
C ILE A 5 -5.83 -4.41 11.18
N GLN A 6 -4.95 -5.27 10.72
CA GLN A 6 -4.00 -5.99 11.59
C GLN A 6 -2.81 -5.12 11.99
N HIS A 7 -2.34 -4.27 11.08
CA HIS A 7 -1.08 -3.52 11.22
C HIS A 7 -1.20 -2.26 12.07
N GLU A 8 -2.37 -1.60 12.07
CA GLU A 8 -2.56 -0.26 12.64
C GLU A 8 -2.10 -0.15 14.11
N TYR A 9 -2.47 -1.12 14.92
CA TYR A 9 -2.13 -1.15 16.35
C TYR A 9 -1.07 -2.16 16.72
N LEU A 10 -0.48 -2.85 15.73
CA LEU A 10 0.51 -3.90 15.96
C LEU A 10 1.71 -3.41 16.79
N GLN A 11 2.22 -2.22 16.51
CA GLN A 11 3.36 -1.66 17.25
C GLN A 11 3.04 -1.48 18.74
N THR A 12 1.84 -0.98 19.06
CA THR A 12 1.38 -0.82 20.45
C THR A 12 1.25 -2.18 21.14
N VAL A 13 0.69 -3.16 20.45
CA VAL A 13 0.55 -4.52 20.98
C VAL A 13 1.90 -5.18 21.20
N LEU A 14 2.88 -4.99 20.31
CA LEU A 14 4.24 -5.51 20.49
C LEU A 14 4.95 -4.91 21.70
N ILE A 15 4.83 -3.62 21.92
CA ILE A 15 5.47 -2.97 23.05
C ILE A 15 4.79 -3.38 24.37
N ILE A 16 3.47 -3.37 24.42
CA ILE A 16 2.70 -3.64 25.63
C ILE A 16 2.50 -5.13 25.84
N GLY A 17 1.96 -5.85 24.83
CA GLY A 17 1.55 -7.25 24.96
C GLY A 17 2.70 -8.25 24.96
N PHE A 18 3.81 -7.95 24.26
CA PHE A 18 4.99 -8.80 24.17
C PHE A 18 6.15 -8.28 25.02
N GLY A 19 6.08 -7.05 25.56
CA GLY A 19 7.17 -6.44 26.31
C GLY A 19 8.37 -6.07 25.45
N GLU A 20 8.18 -5.91 24.15
CA GLU A 20 9.25 -5.59 23.22
C GLU A 20 9.75 -4.15 23.38
N SER A 21 11.05 -3.94 23.16
CA SER A 21 11.60 -2.59 23.10
C SER A 21 11.01 -1.83 21.91
N LYS A 22 10.88 -0.51 21.99
CA LYS A 22 10.40 0.34 20.89
C LYS A 22 11.14 0.07 19.57
N ARG A 23 12.47 -0.15 19.66
CA ARG A 23 13.31 -0.45 18.48
C ARG A 23 12.96 -1.82 17.87
N SER A 24 12.72 -2.83 18.70
CA SER A 24 12.34 -4.16 18.26
C SER A 24 10.94 -4.13 17.61
N ALA A 25 9.97 -3.50 18.25
CA ALA A 25 8.62 -3.36 17.72
C ALA A 25 8.59 -2.69 16.33
N ILE A 26 9.35 -1.59 16.15
CA ILE A 26 9.46 -0.92 14.83
C ILE A 26 10.08 -1.84 13.79
N ARG A 27 11.11 -2.61 14.14
CA ARG A 27 11.74 -3.57 13.20
C ARG A 27 10.76 -4.65 12.78
N ILE A 28 10.03 -5.25 13.72
CA ILE A 28 9.04 -6.29 13.45
C ILE A 28 7.91 -5.75 12.58
N THR A 29 7.41 -4.55 12.88
CA THR A 29 6.35 -3.90 12.10
C THR A 29 6.78 -3.62 10.66
N ASN A 30 8.02 -3.17 10.45
CA ASN A 30 8.57 -2.90 9.11
C ASN A 30 8.97 -4.16 8.34
N LEU A 31 9.09 -5.30 9.00
CA LEU A 31 9.50 -6.56 8.38
C LEU A 31 8.53 -7.01 7.28
N TYR A 32 7.22 -6.75 7.48
CA TYR A 32 6.21 -6.95 6.45
C TYR A 32 6.53 -6.17 5.17
N ASN A 33 6.80 -4.86 5.29
CA ASN A 33 7.07 -4.00 4.14
C ASN A 33 8.34 -4.46 3.40
N PHE A 34 9.40 -4.79 4.14
CA PHE A 34 10.63 -5.30 3.57
C PHE A 34 10.42 -6.62 2.82
N ALA A 35 9.74 -7.59 3.45
CA ALA A 35 9.43 -8.87 2.84
C ALA A 35 8.52 -8.71 1.61
N SER A 36 7.51 -7.82 1.66
CA SER A 36 6.58 -7.58 0.56
C SER A 36 7.27 -6.97 -0.65
N VAL A 37 8.10 -5.94 -0.46
CA VAL A 37 8.84 -5.29 -1.57
C VAL A 37 9.86 -6.25 -2.19
N THR A 38 10.62 -6.98 -1.36
CA THR A 38 11.60 -7.96 -1.84
C THR A 38 10.92 -9.07 -2.63
N THR A 39 9.81 -9.61 -2.10
CA THR A 39 9.03 -10.64 -2.81
C THR A 39 8.44 -10.10 -4.10
N GLY A 40 7.91 -8.88 -4.10
CA GLY A 40 7.38 -8.24 -5.31
C GLY A 40 8.41 -8.11 -6.42
N ALA A 41 9.66 -7.73 -6.09
CA ALA A 41 10.77 -7.67 -7.05
C ALA A 41 11.12 -9.06 -7.61
N LEU A 42 11.24 -10.07 -6.76
CA LEU A 42 11.52 -11.46 -7.18
C LEU A 42 10.41 -12.03 -8.06
N VAL A 43 9.16 -11.76 -7.70
CA VAL A 43 7.97 -12.17 -8.47
C VAL A 43 7.97 -11.49 -9.84
N GLY A 44 8.29 -10.20 -9.92
CA GLY A 44 8.43 -9.49 -11.19
C GLY A 44 9.41 -10.17 -12.15
N LEU A 45 10.60 -10.57 -11.64
CA LEU A 45 11.59 -11.33 -12.43
C LEU A 45 11.07 -12.71 -12.85
N THR A 46 10.32 -13.39 -11.97
CA THR A 46 9.79 -14.73 -12.25
C THR A 46 8.65 -14.69 -13.26
N ILE A 47 7.76 -13.69 -13.18
CA ILE A 47 6.64 -13.50 -14.13
C ILE A 47 7.15 -13.28 -15.54
N TYR A 48 8.24 -12.54 -15.71
CA TYR A 48 8.87 -12.36 -17.03
C TYR A 48 9.17 -13.69 -17.72
N ARG A 49 9.51 -14.74 -16.95
CA ARG A 49 9.82 -16.07 -17.49
C ARG A 49 8.61 -17.00 -17.59
N VAL A 50 7.70 -16.94 -16.62
CA VAL A 50 6.56 -17.90 -16.52
C VAL A 50 5.32 -17.43 -17.31
N ARG A 51 5.14 -16.12 -17.51
CA ARG A 51 4.02 -15.49 -18.27
C ARG A 51 2.61 -15.84 -17.78
N HIS A 52 2.46 -16.43 -16.59
CA HIS A 52 1.18 -16.74 -15.97
C HIS A 52 1.08 -16.03 -14.63
N LEU A 53 0.04 -15.22 -14.43
CA LEU A 53 -0.12 -14.38 -13.23
C LEU A 53 -0.99 -15.05 -12.16
N GLN A 54 -1.99 -15.82 -12.57
CA GLN A 54 -2.98 -16.42 -11.68
C GLN A 54 -2.37 -17.30 -10.57
N PRO A 55 -1.40 -18.22 -10.82
CA PRO A 55 -0.85 -19.05 -9.76
C PRO A 55 -0.14 -18.25 -8.68
N PHE A 56 0.51 -17.12 -9.03
CA PHE A 56 1.14 -16.24 -8.05
C PHE A 56 0.11 -15.55 -7.18
N ILE A 57 -1.00 -15.06 -7.77
CA ILE A 57 -2.10 -14.43 -7.04
C ILE A 57 -2.74 -15.42 -6.07
N MET A 58 -3.02 -16.65 -6.52
CA MET A 58 -3.62 -17.69 -5.68
C MET A 58 -2.69 -18.11 -4.54
N CYS A 59 -1.42 -18.38 -4.84
CA CYS A 59 -0.41 -18.72 -3.83
C CYS A 59 -0.24 -17.57 -2.82
N GLY A 60 -0.15 -16.32 -3.32
CA GLY A 60 0.00 -15.14 -2.49
C GLY A 60 -1.18 -14.91 -1.54
N THR A 61 -2.42 -15.03 -2.03
CA THR A 61 -3.62 -14.88 -1.20
C THR A 61 -3.75 -16.00 -0.17
N ALA A 62 -3.41 -17.24 -0.53
CA ALA A 62 -3.41 -18.38 0.39
C ALA A 62 -2.34 -18.22 1.50
N LEU A 63 -1.10 -17.83 1.14
CA LEU A 63 -0.04 -17.53 2.11
C LEU A 63 -0.41 -16.37 3.02
N TYR A 64 -1.01 -15.32 2.48
CA TYR A 64 -1.47 -14.17 3.24
C TYR A 64 -2.54 -14.55 4.26
N PHE A 65 -3.53 -15.33 3.85
CA PHE A 65 -4.57 -15.85 4.73
C PHE A 65 -3.99 -16.74 5.83
N SER A 66 -3.10 -17.70 5.48
CA SER A 66 -2.47 -18.60 6.46
C SER A 66 -1.63 -17.83 7.48
N ALA A 67 -0.95 -16.77 7.08
CA ALA A 67 -0.21 -15.90 7.99
C ALA A 67 -1.14 -15.18 8.99
N LEU A 68 -2.29 -14.68 8.53
CA LEU A 68 -3.30 -14.08 9.43
C LEU A 68 -3.88 -15.09 10.41
N VAL A 69 -4.15 -16.31 9.96
CA VAL A 69 -4.61 -17.40 10.84
C VAL A 69 -3.54 -17.74 11.88
N LEU A 70 -2.27 -17.83 11.48
CA LEU A 70 -1.15 -18.06 12.40
C LEU A 70 -1.09 -16.97 13.48
N LEU A 71 -1.16 -15.70 13.10
CA LEU A 71 -1.17 -14.57 14.03
C LEU A 71 -2.43 -14.53 14.91
N CYS A 72 -3.55 -15.06 14.45
CA CYS A 72 -4.77 -15.21 15.25
C CYS A 72 -4.64 -16.30 16.32
N LEU A 73 -3.98 -17.41 16.00
CA LEU A 73 -3.76 -18.51 16.94
C LEU A 73 -2.75 -18.15 18.04
N PHE A 74 -1.78 -17.29 17.71
CA PHE A 74 -0.73 -16.83 18.61
C PHE A 74 -0.78 -15.31 18.80
N PRO A 75 -1.83 -14.76 19.45
CA PRO A 75 -2.07 -13.32 19.54
C PRO A 75 -1.12 -12.58 20.48
N GLY A 76 -0.27 -13.29 21.20
CA GLY A 76 0.69 -12.71 22.13
C GLY A 76 1.18 -13.69 23.20
N GLY A 77 2.35 -13.43 23.75
CA GLY A 77 2.94 -14.19 24.84
C GLY A 77 4.23 -13.54 25.31
N GLN A 78 4.53 -13.64 26.60
CA GLN A 78 5.85 -13.31 27.16
C GLN A 78 6.75 -14.54 27.04
N GLY A 79 7.46 -14.65 25.93
CA GLY A 79 8.40 -15.75 25.71
C GLY A 79 9.10 -15.63 24.36
N LYS A 80 10.26 -16.26 24.26
CA LYS A 80 11.04 -16.27 23.01
C LYS A 80 10.26 -16.90 21.85
N ASP A 81 9.45 -17.93 22.15
CA ASP A 81 8.65 -18.62 21.16
C ASP A 81 7.57 -17.71 20.53
N ALA A 82 6.90 -16.92 21.37
CA ALA A 82 5.90 -15.93 20.89
C ALA A 82 6.52 -14.86 20.00
N HIS A 83 7.72 -14.40 20.34
CA HIS A 83 8.49 -13.46 19.52
C HIS A 83 8.78 -14.04 18.12
N TYR A 84 9.31 -15.26 18.06
CA TYR A 84 9.62 -15.90 16.76
C TYR A 84 8.38 -16.16 15.92
N VAL A 85 7.25 -16.53 16.52
CA VAL A 85 6.00 -16.75 15.80
C VAL A 85 5.49 -15.44 15.16
N VAL A 86 5.57 -14.31 15.88
CA VAL A 86 5.15 -13.00 15.32
C VAL A 86 6.08 -12.56 14.21
N VAL A 87 7.39 -12.69 14.39
CA VAL A 87 8.39 -12.36 13.36
C VAL A 87 8.15 -13.20 12.11
N PHE A 88 8.00 -14.52 12.27
CA PHE A 88 7.72 -15.43 11.16
C PHE A 88 6.38 -15.09 10.48
N GLY A 89 5.33 -14.83 11.28
CA GLY A 89 4.03 -14.42 10.78
C GLY A 89 4.09 -13.13 9.95
N GLN A 90 4.86 -12.12 10.38
CA GLN A 90 5.06 -10.87 9.62
C GLN A 90 5.83 -11.10 8.31
N VAL A 91 6.85 -11.96 8.31
CA VAL A 91 7.56 -12.34 7.08
C VAL A 91 6.63 -13.05 6.11
N LEU A 92 5.89 -14.06 6.60
CA LEU A 92 4.95 -14.83 5.78
C LEU A 92 3.84 -13.93 5.22
N LEU A 93 3.32 -13.02 6.04
CA LEU A 93 2.34 -12.02 5.63
C LEU A 93 2.91 -11.08 4.54
N GLY A 94 4.17 -10.67 4.69
CA GLY A 94 4.88 -9.85 3.70
C GLY A 94 5.10 -10.58 2.39
N ILE A 95 5.50 -11.85 2.43
CA ILE A 95 5.66 -12.69 1.22
C ILE A 95 4.31 -12.80 0.50
N GLY A 96 3.23 -13.15 1.21
CA GLY A 96 1.88 -13.15 0.64
C GLY A 96 1.50 -11.79 0.05
N GLY A 97 1.75 -10.70 0.82
CA GLY A 97 1.48 -9.33 0.41
C GLY A 97 2.30 -8.83 -0.77
N GLY A 98 3.43 -9.47 -1.12
CA GLY A 98 4.19 -9.21 -2.34
C GLY A 98 3.72 -10.03 -3.54
N LEU A 99 3.21 -11.25 -3.28
CA LEU A 99 2.83 -12.20 -4.31
C LEU A 99 1.51 -11.87 -5.03
N PHE A 100 0.57 -11.13 -4.43
CA PHE A 100 -0.73 -10.91 -5.09
C PHE A 100 -0.96 -9.49 -5.62
N PRO A 101 -0.60 -8.36 -4.96
CA PRO A 101 -0.93 -7.03 -5.45
C PRO A 101 -0.19 -6.66 -6.74
N PHE A 102 1.10 -7.00 -6.84
CA PHE A 102 1.91 -6.68 -8.02
C PHE A 102 1.48 -7.48 -9.26
N PRO A 103 1.28 -8.81 -9.20
CA PRO A 103 0.72 -9.55 -10.31
C PRO A 103 -0.71 -9.14 -10.69
N THR A 104 -1.55 -8.76 -9.70
CA THR A 104 -2.89 -8.27 -9.98
C THR A 104 -2.84 -6.97 -10.77
N MET A 105 -1.98 -6.02 -10.38
CA MET A 105 -1.77 -4.78 -11.13
C MET A 105 -1.29 -5.05 -12.56
N ALA A 106 -0.31 -5.94 -12.73
CA ALA A 106 0.20 -6.33 -14.04
C ALA A 106 -0.90 -6.99 -14.90
N SER A 107 -1.76 -7.83 -14.30
CA SER A 107 -2.90 -8.45 -14.99
C SER A 107 -3.91 -7.42 -15.51
N ILE A 108 -4.19 -6.38 -14.71
CA ILE A 108 -5.11 -5.30 -15.11
C ILE A 108 -4.48 -4.48 -16.25
N GLN A 109 -3.20 -4.17 -16.16
CA GLN A 109 -2.48 -3.43 -17.22
C GLN A 109 -2.44 -4.22 -18.52
N ALA A 110 -2.16 -5.52 -18.48
CA ALA A 110 -2.12 -6.38 -19.65
C ALA A 110 -3.50 -6.58 -20.33
N ALA A 111 -4.59 -6.36 -19.59
CA ALA A 111 -5.96 -6.45 -20.10
C ALA A 111 -6.51 -5.08 -20.57
N THR A 112 -5.70 -4.01 -20.54
CA THR A 112 -6.13 -2.64 -20.85
C THR A 112 -5.39 -2.13 -22.08
N ASP A 113 -6.09 -1.37 -22.94
CA ASP A 113 -5.46 -0.69 -24.07
C ASP A 113 -4.39 0.29 -23.61
N HIS A 114 -3.32 0.41 -24.37
CA HIS A 114 -2.18 1.26 -24.04
C HIS A 114 -2.57 2.70 -23.71
N LYS A 115 -3.54 3.24 -24.41
CA LYS A 115 -4.10 4.60 -24.22
C LYS A 115 -4.62 4.84 -22.79
N TYR A 116 -5.19 3.82 -22.15
CA TYR A 116 -5.83 3.93 -20.83
C TYR A 116 -4.96 3.40 -19.68
N MET A 117 -3.77 2.88 -19.95
CA MET A 117 -2.93 2.19 -18.97
C MET A 117 -2.58 3.08 -17.75
N THR A 118 -2.28 4.35 -17.97
CA THR A 118 -1.98 5.30 -16.88
C THR A 118 -3.19 5.56 -16.00
N VAL A 119 -4.37 5.73 -16.59
CA VAL A 119 -5.63 5.98 -15.87
C VAL A 119 -6.00 4.77 -15.01
N ILE A 120 -5.92 3.57 -15.57
CA ILE A 120 -6.24 2.32 -14.86
C ILE A 120 -5.26 2.06 -13.72
N THR A 121 -3.97 2.34 -13.92
CA THR A 121 -2.97 2.23 -12.85
C THR A 121 -3.28 3.20 -11.71
N GLY A 122 -3.62 4.45 -12.04
CA GLY A 122 -4.04 5.44 -11.04
C GLY A 122 -5.30 5.01 -10.29
N LEU A 123 -6.30 4.48 -10.99
CA LEU A 123 -7.52 3.96 -10.39
C LEU A 123 -7.26 2.77 -9.45
N TYR A 124 -6.38 1.84 -9.85
CA TYR A 124 -5.98 0.72 -9.01
C TYR A 124 -5.39 1.19 -7.67
N PHE A 125 -4.45 2.15 -7.71
CA PHE A 125 -3.88 2.70 -6.48
C PHE A 125 -4.89 3.49 -5.65
N ALA A 126 -5.81 4.23 -6.28
CA ALA A 126 -6.86 4.96 -5.57
C ALA A 126 -7.77 3.99 -4.80
N VAL A 127 -8.28 2.94 -5.44
CA VAL A 127 -9.12 1.91 -4.80
C VAL A 127 -8.35 1.19 -3.68
N TYR A 128 -7.05 0.87 -3.92
CA TYR A 128 -6.21 0.27 -2.89
C TYR A 128 -6.08 1.16 -1.65
N ARG A 129 -5.88 2.47 -1.81
CA ARG A 129 -5.78 3.44 -0.71
C ARG A 129 -7.10 3.64 0.02
N ILE A 130 -8.23 3.72 -0.70
CA ILE A 130 -9.57 3.78 -0.10
C ILE A 130 -9.82 2.53 0.75
N GLY A 131 -9.53 1.34 0.22
CA GLY A 131 -9.65 0.10 0.98
C GLY A 131 -8.75 0.07 2.23
N SER A 132 -7.55 0.67 2.16
CA SER A 132 -6.66 0.81 3.33
C SER A 132 -7.27 1.72 4.39
N ALA A 133 -7.79 2.90 3.99
CA ALA A 133 -8.44 3.85 4.91
C ALA A 133 -9.65 3.24 5.61
N ILE A 134 -10.52 2.53 4.87
CA ILE A 134 -11.64 1.79 5.49
C ILE A 134 -11.14 0.78 6.52
N GLY A 135 -10.05 0.06 6.20
CA GLY A 135 -9.43 -0.89 7.12
C GLY A 135 -8.94 -0.24 8.41
N SER A 136 -8.26 0.90 8.34
CA SER A 136 -7.82 1.67 9.51
C SER A 136 -9.00 2.17 10.35
N CYS A 137 -10.09 2.63 9.72
CA CYS A 137 -11.31 3.03 10.42
C CYS A 137 -11.95 1.86 11.18
N VAL A 138 -12.02 0.67 10.56
CA VAL A 138 -12.52 -0.55 11.22
C VAL A 138 -11.64 -0.92 12.41
N ALA A 139 -10.32 -0.89 12.25
CA ALA A 139 -9.37 -1.17 13.33
C ALA A 139 -9.55 -0.18 14.49
N ALA A 140 -9.66 1.11 14.20
CA ALA A 140 -9.88 2.15 15.21
C ALA A 140 -11.20 1.96 15.95
N THR A 141 -12.28 1.61 15.25
CA THR A 141 -13.60 1.36 15.87
C THR A 141 -13.55 0.17 16.83
N ILE A 142 -12.89 -0.92 16.43
CA ILE A 142 -12.69 -2.09 17.29
C ILE A 142 -11.84 -1.71 18.51
N TRP A 143 -10.75 -0.99 18.28
CA TRP A 143 -9.82 -0.59 19.35
C TRP A 143 -10.51 0.29 20.38
N LEU A 144 -11.17 1.38 19.94
CA LEU A 144 -11.82 2.33 20.83
C LEU A 144 -13.11 1.79 21.48
N GLY A 145 -13.82 0.89 20.80
CA GLY A 145 -15.06 0.32 21.31
C GLY A 145 -14.86 -0.87 22.24
N VAL A 146 -13.96 -1.79 21.89
CA VAL A 146 -13.81 -3.05 22.62
C VAL A 146 -12.80 -2.95 23.76
N LEU A 147 -11.67 -2.22 23.59
CA LEU A 147 -10.63 -2.14 24.61
C LEU A 147 -11.11 -1.60 25.95
N PRO A 148 -11.84 -0.47 26.01
CA PRO A 148 -12.33 0.06 27.29
C PRO A 148 -13.32 -0.89 27.97
N SER A 149 -14.16 -1.59 27.21
CA SER A 149 -15.12 -2.56 27.76
C SER A 149 -14.41 -3.78 28.36
N ARG A 150 -13.32 -4.25 27.73
CA ARG A 150 -12.50 -5.35 28.25
C ARG A 150 -11.76 -4.96 29.52
N PHE A 151 -11.26 -3.74 29.60
CA PHE A 151 -10.61 -3.23 30.82
C PHE A 151 -11.60 -3.16 31.99
N ARG A 152 -12.81 -2.62 31.79
CA ARG A 152 -13.83 -2.55 32.84
C ARG A 152 -14.29 -3.91 33.36
N GLY A 153 -14.18 -4.95 32.52
CA GLY A 153 -14.54 -6.32 32.94
C GLY A 153 -13.46 -7.05 33.72
N ARG A 154 -12.19 -6.58 33.69
CA ARG A 154 -11.04 -7.28 34.29
C ARG A 154 -10.23 -6.44 35.29
N LEU A 155 -10.37 -5.13 35.26
CA LEU A 155 -9.65 -4.16 36.09
C LEU A 155 -10.65 -3.38 36.97
N SER A 156 -10.19 -2.84 38.10
CA SER A 156 -11.00 -1.93 38.89
C SER A 156 -11.31 -0.64 38.11
N SER A 157 -12.36 0.08 38.47
CA SER A 157 -12.79 1.27 37.74
C SER A 157 -11.69 2.35 37.58
N ASN A 158 -10.86 2.52 38.62
CA ASN A 158 -9.75 3.47 38.60
C ASN A 158 -8.61 2.98 37.72
N GLU A 159 -8.23 1.72 37.80
CA GLU A 159 -7.19 1.08 36.98
C GLU A 159 -7.57 1.07 35.50
N ALA A 160 -8.83 0.76 35.17
CA ALA A 160 -9.34 0.79 33.80
C ALA A 160 -9.23 2.18 33.16
N LEU A 161 -9.54 3.25 33.95
CA LEU A 161 -9.41 4.63 33.45
C LEU A 161 -7.95 5.00 33.15
N TRP A 162 -7.02 4.63 34.04
CA TRP A 162 -5.59 4.85 33.83
C TRP A 162 -5.03 4.02 32.68
N ALA A 163 -5.45 2.75 32.56
CA ALA A 163 -5.05 1.87 31.48
C ALA A 163 -5.44 2.40 30.08
N VAL A 164 -6.58 3.09 29.98
CA VAL A 164 -7.03 3.72 28.72
C VAL A 164 -6.24 5.00 28.42
N ASN A 165 -6.04 5.85 29.42
CA ASN A 165 -5.44 7.17 29.21
C ASN A 165 -3.91 7.16 29.12
N ALA A 166 -3.23 6.26 29.83
CA ALA A 166 -1.79 6.20 29.90
C ALA A 166 -1.25 4.75 29.89
N PRO A 167 -1.45 4.01 28.78
CA PRO A 167 -1.14 2.57 28.72
C PRO A 167 0.36 2.25 28.96
N PHE A 168 1.27 3.10 28.50
CA PHE A 168 2.70 2.88 28.68
C PHE A 168 3.15 3.16 30.14
N THR A 169 2.55 4.12 30.81
CA THR A 169 2.81 4.42 32.21
C THR A 169 2.27 3.31 33.09
N PHE A 170 1.08 2.77 32.78
CA PHE A 170 0.49 1.66 33.51
C PHE A 170 1.40 0.41 33.52
N THR A 171 2.07 0.13 32.43
CA THR A 171 2.99 -1.01 32.32
C THR A 171 4.28 -0.81 33.12
N SER A 172 4.77 0.44 33.20
CA SER A 172 6.05 0.79 33.82
C SER A 172 5.94 1.04 35.32
N ASP A 173 4.75 1.41 35.82
CA ASP A 173 4.57 1.77 37.22
C ASP A 173 4.51 0.54 38.14
N SER A 174 5.32 0.56 39.21
CA SER A 174 5.37 -0.51 40.21
C SER A 174 4.21 -0.50 41.20
N ASN A 175 3.40 0.56 41.21
CA ASN A 175 2.27 0.70 42.13
C ASN A 175 1.06 -0.21 41.80
N TYR A 176 1.01 -0.76 40.59
CA TYR A 176 -0.05 -1.69 40.18
C TYR A 176 0.28 -3.13 40.51
N SER A 177 -0.75 -3.86 40.94
CA SER A 177 -0.59 -5.29 41.30
C SER A 177 -0.12 -6.12 40.10
N PRO A 178 0.65 -7.19 40.33
CA PRO A 178 1.05 -8.11 39.25
C PRO A 178 -0.17 -8.68 38.51
N GLU A 179 -1.26 -8.95 39.22
CA GLU A 179 -2.51 -9.47 38.67
C GLU A 179 -3.18 -8.46 37.70
N ALA A 180 -3.22 -7.17 38.07
CA ALA A 180 -3.74 -6.11 37.19
C ALA A 180 -2.91 -5.98 35.92
N LYS A 181 -1.58 -6.12 35.99
CA LYS A 181 -0.70 -6.11 34.81
C LYS A 181 -0.95 -7.30 33.90
N VAL A 182 -1.14 -8.48 34.44
CA VAL A 182 -1.49 -9.68 33.66
C VAL A 182 -2.84 -9.51 32.96
N ALA A 183 -3.86 -9.05 33.71
CA ALA A 183 -5.19 -8.78 33.15
C ALA A 183 -5.15 -7.71 32.02
N PHE A 184 -4.33 -6.68 32.20
CA PHE A 184 -4.09 -5.66 31.18
C PHE A 184 -3.47 -6.23 29.90
N LEU A 185 -2.43 -7.05 30.02
CA LEU A 185 -1.77 -7.73 28.89
C LEU A 185 -2.74 -8.66 28.14
N GLU A 186 -3.59 -9.38 28.86
CA GLU A 186 -4.60 -10.27 28.26
C GLU A 186 -5.63 -9.48 27.44
N CYS A 187 -6.03 -8.28 27.86
CA CYS A 187 -6.91 -7.43 27.08
C CYS A 187 -6.29 -7.04 25.73
N TYR A 188 -4.99 -6.75 25.69
CA TYR A 188 -4.28 -6.44 24.44
C TYR A 188 -4.17 -7.65 23.50
N LYS A 189 -3.95 -8.85 24.04
CA LYS A 189 -3.96 -10.10 23.27
C LYS A 189 -5.34 -10.38 22.66
N ASP A 190 -6.39 -10.21 23.45
CA ASP A 190 -7.77 -10.42 22.99
C ASP A 190 -8.12 -9.48 21.82
N ILE A 191 -7.73 -8.22 21.91
CA ILE A 191 -7.98 -7.25 20.83
C ILE A 191 -7.18 -7.59 19.59
N GLN A 192 -5.89 -7.90 19.72
CA GLN A 192 -5.09 -8.31 18.59
C GLN A 192 -5.69 -9.54 17.89
N ARG A 193 -6.20 -10.49 18.67
CA ARG A 193 -6.90 -11.65 18.14
C ARG A 193 -8.15 -11.27 17.35
N ILE A 194 -8.97 -10.36 17.89
CA ILE A 194 -10.17 -9.87 17.19
C ILE A 194 -9.79 -9.17 15.87
N LEU A 195 -8.77 -8.32 15.89
CA LEU A 195 -8.28 -7.64 14.67
C LEU A 195 -7.79 -8.65 13.63
N CYS A 196 -7.07 -9.69 14.04
CA CYS A 196 -6.62 -10.75 13.15
C CYS A 196 -7.79 -11.58 12.59
N ILE A 197 -8.84 -11.87 13.38
CA ILE A 197 -10.03 -12.58 12.91
C ILE A 197 -10.76 -11.75 11.85
N VAL A 198 -10.97 -10.46 12.09
CA VAL A 198 -11.63 -9.57 11.13
C VAL A 198 -10.78 -9.43 9.86
N ALA A 199 -9.47 -9.27 9.98
CA ALA A 199 -8.55 -9.23 8.85
C ALA A 199 -8.58 -10.55 8.04
N ALA A 200 -8.60 -11.71 8.71
CA ALA A 200 -8.70 -13.02 8.10
C ALA A 200 -10.04 -13.22 7.36
N SER A 201 -11.14 -12.75 7.94
CA SER A 201 -12.47 -12.81 7.29
C SER A 201 -12.49 -12.01 5.99
N VAL A 202 -11.92 -10.81 6.00
CA VAL A 202 -11.77 -9.99 4.78
C VAL A 202 -10.81 -10.65 3.78
N SER A 203 -9.75 -11.28 4.26
CA SER A 203 -8.79 -11.98 3.42
C SER A 203 -9.39 -13.26 2.78
N ALA A 204 -10.33 -13.92 3.44
CA ALA A 204 -11.05 -15.05 2.86
C ALA A 204 -11.82 -14.66 1.59
N LEU A 205 -12.41 -13.45 1.57
CA LEU A 205 -13.06 -12.92 0.36
C LEU A 205 -12.05 -12.72 -0.78
N LEU A 206 -10.81 -12.34 -0.49
CA LEU A 206 -9.76 -12.20 -1.51
C LEU A 206 -9.46 -13.55 -2.19
N ILE A 207 -9.48 -14.65 -1.45
CA ILE A 207 -9.28 -16.00 -2.02
C ILE A 207 -10.40 -16.31 -3.02
N VAL A 208 -11.65 -16.03 -2.66
CA VAL A 208 -12.80 -16.25 -3.56
C VAL A 208 -12.65 -15.43 -4.85
N PHE A 209 -12.29 -14.15 -4.73
CA PHE A 209 -12.05 -13.29 -5.89
C PHE A 209 -10.85 -13.75 -6.72
N ALA A 210 -9.77 -14.26 -6.08
CA ALA A 210 -8.60 -14.77 -6.80
C ALA A 210 -8.94 -15.95 -7.74
N PHE A 211 -9.92 -16.79 -7.36
CA PHE A 211 -10.42 -17.87 -8.24
C PHE A 211 -11.21 -17.34 -9.43
N VAL A 212 -11.91 -16.21 -9.28
CA VAL A 212 -12.74 -15.61 -10.33
C VAL A 212 -11.89 -14.82 -11.33
N ILE A 213 -10.70 -14.37 -10.95
CA ILE A 213 -9.81 -13.61 -11.84
C ILE A 213 -9.43 -14.47 -13.03
N ARG A 214 -9.75 -13.96 -14.24
CA ARG A 214 -9.34 -14.57 -15.50
C ARG A 214 -7.80 -14.54 -15.61
N ASN A 215 -7.21 -15.61 -16.11
CA ASN A 215 -5.76 -15.73 -16.31
C ASN A 215 -5.37 -15.25 -17.73
N PRO A 216 -5.13 -13.96 -17.95
CA PRO A 216 -4.62 -13.51 -19.23
C PRO A 216 -3.16 -14.00 -19.35
N LYS A 217 -2.85 -14.63 -20.48
CA LYS A 217 -1.43 -14.90 -20.83
C LYS A 217 -0.78 -13.55 -21.12
N LEU A 218 0.33 -13.25 -20.44
CA LEU A 218 1.14 -12.08 -20.80
C LEU A 218 1.77 -12.33 -22.19
N GLY A 219 1.43 -11.44 -23.14
CA GLY A 219 2.14 -11.30 -24.42
C GLY A 219 3.49 -10.60 -24.20
N ASP A 220 4.21 -10.38 -25.30
CA ASP A 220 5.44 -9.58 -25.29
C ASP A 220 5.14 -8.07 -25.19
N GLU A 221 3.89 -7.69 -25.41
CA GLU A 221 3.40 -6.31 -25.32
C GLU A 221 2.88 -6.01 -23.90
N GLN A 222 3.17 -4.80 -23.42
CA GLN A 222 2.80 -4.37 -22.06
C GLN A 222 1.29 -4.13 -21.89
N SER A 223 0.57 -3.93 -23.00
CA SER A 223 -0.87 -3.65 -23.06
C SER A 223 -1.45 -4.18 -24.36
N LEU A 224 -2.79 -4.21 -24.48
CA LEU A 224 -3.43 -4.51 -25.75
C LEU A 224 -3.02 -3.47 -26.81
N PRO A 225 -2.70 -3.91 -28.06
CA PRO A 225 -2.38 -2.97 -29.14
C PRO A 225 -3.59 -2.06 -29.41
N ASP A 226 -3.29 -0.80 -29.71
CA ASP A 226 -4.33 0.16 -30.07
C ASP A 226 -5.00 -0.28 -31.39
N PRO A 227 -6.34 -0.45 -31.44
CA PRO A 227 -7.06 -0.80 -32.67
C PRO A 227 -6.74 0.13 -33.85
N SER A 228 -6.45 1.40 -33.58
CA SER A 228 -6.04 2.37 -34.60
C SER A 228 -4.67 2.07 -35.24
N SER A 229 -3.80 1.30 -34.57
CA SER A 229 -2.52 0.91 -35.11
C SER A 229 -2.63 -0.14 -36.23
N PHE A 230 -3.69 -0.95 -36.22
CA PHE A 230 -3.99 -1.91 -37.28
C PHE A 230 -4.49 -1.21 -38.56
N GLU A 231 -5.30 -0.16 -38.43
CA GLU A 231 -5.77 0.60 -39.61
C GLU A 231 -4.64 1.34 -40.35
N LEU A 232 -3.60 1.76 -39.61
CA LEU A 232 -2.44 2.43 -40.22
C LEU A 232 -1.46 1.43 -40.89
N GLN A 233 -1.46 0.17 -40.47
CA GLN A 233 -0.58 -0.86 -41.00
C GLN A 233 -1.13 -1.51 -42.28
N ASP A 234 -2.48 -1.47 -42.46
CA ASP A 234 -3.19 -1.98 -43.64
C ASP A 234 -3.33 -0.94 -44.75
N LEU A 235 -2.88 0.31 -44.54
CA LEU A 235 -2.77 1.26 -45.64
C LEU A 235 -1.66 0.79 -46.59
N PRO A 236 -1.98 0.42 -47.84
CA PRO A 236 -0.95 0.04 -48.80
C PRO A 236 0.06 1.18 -48.90
N ALA A 237 1.34 0.84 -48.73
CA ALA A 237 2.44 1.76 -48.89
C ALA A 237 2.22 2.53 -50.18
N ARG A 238 1.80 3.79 -50.08
CA ARG A 238 1.63 4.67 -51.21
C ARG A 238 3.01 4.80 -51.83
N HIS A 239 3.23 4.07 -52.90
CA HIS A 239 4.39 4.25 -53.75
C HIS A 239 4.58 5.75 -53.98
N HIS A 240 5.64 6.31 -53.44
CA HIS A 240 6.15 7.60 -53.85
C HIS A 240 6.59 7.50 -55.32
N ASP A 241 5.61 7.67 -56.21
CA ASP A 241 5.87 7.89 -57.59
C ASP A 241 6.36 9.32 -57.72
N ASN A 242 7.69 9.47 -57.77
CA ASN A 242 8.36 10.73 -58.07
C ASN A 242 8.09 11.13 -59.51
N ARG A 243 6.89 11.59 -59.83
CA ARG A 243 6.59 12.26 -61.08
C ARG A 243 5.57 13.38 -60.86
N THR A 244 6.02 14.60 -61.23
CA THR A 244 5.26 15.82 -61.36
C THR A 244 5.14 16.71 -60.13
N GLU A 245 6.21 17.37 -59.76
CA GLU A 245 6.13 18.79 -59.42
C GLU A 245 5.64 19.55 -60.66
N ASN A 246 4.38 19.95 -60.68
CA ASN A 246 3.96 21.19 -61.33
C ASN A 246 2.46 21.45 -61.06
N ASN A 247 2.19 22.60 -60.45
CA ASN A 247 0.91 23.31 -60.46
C ASN A 247 -0.27 22.62 -59.75
N LEU A 248 -0.41 22.88 -58.48
CA LEU A 248 -1.71 22.96 -57.84
C LEU A 248 -1.77 24.22 -56.96
N ASN A 249 -2.42 25.21 -57.54
CA ASN A 249 -2.94 26.40 -56.87
C ASN A 249 -3.84 25.93 -55.71
N VAL A 250 -3.38 26.12 -54.49
CA VAL A 250 -4.20 25.84 -53.29
C VAL A 250 -4.95 27.15 -52.97
N PRO A 251 -6.29 27.17 -53.02
CA PRO A 251 -7.03 28.33 -52.54
C PRO A 251 -6.92 28.45 -51.03
N ASP A 252 -6.52 29.62 -50.54
CA ASP A 252 -6.56 29.98 -49.12
C ASP A 252 -8.00 29.92 -48.58
N ILE A 253 -8.32 28.85 -47.84
CA ILE A 253 -9.57 28.67 -47.10
C ILE A 253 -9.29 28.73 -45.59
N TYR A 254 -8.66 29.76 -45.09
CA TYR A 254 -8.72 30.15 -43.68
C TYR A 254 -8.52 31.64 -43.53
N GLY A 255 -9.53 32.42 -44.00
CA GLY A 255 -9.76 33.79 -43.58
C GLY A 255 -10.29 33.83 -42.14
N GLY A 256 -9.40 33.78 -41.16
CA GLY A 256 -9.72 33.98 -39.73
C GLY A 256 -9.14 35.31 -39.29
N GLN A 257 -10.01 36.30 -39.10
CA GLN A 257 -9.75 37.66 -38.62
C GLN A 257 -8.91 37.64 -37.33
N ARG A 258 -7.77 38.36 -37.34
CA ARG A 258 -7.04 38.76 -36.12
C ARG A 258 -7.70 39.98 -35.51
N PRO A 259 -7.90 40.04 -34.18
CA PRO A 259 -8.29 41.30 -33.53
C PRO A 259 -7.12 42.28 -33.50
N PRO A 260 -7.37 43.60 -33.63
CA PRO A 260 -6.34 44.63 -33.65
C PRO A 260 -5.87 44.98 -32.25
N GLY A 261 -4.56 45.06 -32.07
CA GLY A 261 -3.95 45.80 -30.96
C GLY A 261 -3.17 45.02 -29.93
N THR A 262 -1.94 44.59 -30.27
CA THR A 262 -0.87 44.48 -29.27
C THR A 262 0.45 44.97 -29.87
N PRO A 263 1.16 45.90 -29.19
CA PRO A 263 2.39 46.46 -29.71
C PRO A 263 3.58 45.51 -29.57
N ARG A 264 4.43 45.53 -30.58
CA ARG A 264 5.74 44.89 -30.60
C ARG A 264 6.62 45.43 -29.47
N SER A 265 7.03 44.63 -28.54
CA SER A 265 8.16 44.94 -27.67
C SER A 265 9.36 44.07 -28.06
N ALA A 266 10.46 44.80 -28.21
CA ALA A 266 11.74 44.32 -28.69
C ALA A 266 12.37 43.24 -27.80
N GLN A 267 13.02 42.28 -28.45
CA GLN A 267 14.00 41.39 -27.85
C GLN A 267 15.22 42.24 -27.41
N THR A 268 15.51 42.17 -26.10
CA THR A 268 16.86 42.36 -25.58
C THR A 268 17.05 41.34 -24.46
N GLY A 269 18.08 40.54 -24.62
CA GLY A 269 18.45 39.50 -23.68
C GLY A 269 19.04 40.08 -22.39
N SER A 270 18.85 39.36 -21.33
CA SER A 270 19.80 39.20 -20.23
C SER A 270 19.18 38.22 -19.21
N ASP A 271 19.88 37.14 -18.95
CA ASP A 271 19.63 36.19 -17.87
C ASP A 271 19.68 36.88 -16.50
N PRO A 272 18.78 36.61 -15.59
CA PRO A 272 19.02 36.91 -14.17
C PRO A 272 19.65 35.70 -13.47
N GLN A 273 20.91 35.85 -13.09
CA GLN A 273 21.56 35.02 -12.06
C GLN A 273 20.75 35.08 -10.74
N LEU A 274 20.43 33.92 -10.22
CA LEU A 274 19.92 33.75 -8.86
C LEU A 274 21.09 33.93 -7.88
N ASP A 275 21.10 35.07 -7.21
CA ASP A 275 21.98 35.41 -6.10
C ASP A 275 21.43 34.74 -4.83
N ILE A 276 22.12 33.73 -4.34
CA ILE A 276 21.82 33.04 -3.06
C ILE A 276 22.74 33.68 -2.02
N SER A 277 22.24 34.69 -1.32
CA SER A 277 22.87 35.22 -0.11
C SER A 277 22.48 34.38 1.10
N PRO A 278 23.42 33.95 1.96
CA PRO A 278 23.12 33.20 3.18
C PRO A 278 22.62 34.14 4.30
N GLU A 279 21.53 33.73 4.96
CA GLU A 279 20.99 34.37 6.15
C GLU A 279 21.96 34.24 7.37
N PRO A 280 22.01 35.25 8.24
CA PRO A 280 22.92 35.26 9.41
C PRO A 280 22.36 34.44 10.57
N HIS A 281 23.20 33.59 11.12
CA HIS A 281 22.98 32.86 12.37
C HIS A 281 22.82 33.81 13.56
N THR A 282 21.69 33.74 14.24
CA THR A 282 21.45 34.34 15.56
C THR A 282 21.92 33.35 16.65
N PRO A 283 22.73 33.76 17.64
CA PRO A 283 23.17 32.90 18.73
C PRO A 283 22.08 32.79 19.81
N LEU A 284 21.75 31.55 20.19
CA LEU A 284 20.94 31.22 21.36
C LEU A 284 21.71 31.59 22.65
N GLY A 285 21.16 32.54 23.39
CA GLY A 285 21.57 32.88 24.74
C GLY A 285 21.26 31.76 25.72
N LYS A 286 22.22 31.53 26.60
CA LYS A 286 22.13 30.71 27.82
C LYS A 286 21.14 31.35 28.80
N HIS A 287 20.20 30.58 29.31
CA HIS A 287 19.75 30.53 30.70
C HIS A 287 19.13 29.18 30.99
#